data_594d9b7f12f5e4991623e127b5e8ec67
#
_entry.id   594d9b7f12f5e4991623e127b5e8ec67
#
_cell.length_a   1.000
_cell.length_b   1.000
_cell.length_c   1.000
_cell.angle_alpha   90.00
_cell.angle_beta   90.00
_cell.angle_gamma   90.00
#
_symmetry.space_group_name_H-M   'P 1'
#
loop_
_entity.id
_entity.type
_entity.pdbx_description
1 polymer ?
#
loop_
_entity_poly.entity_id
_entity_poly.type
_entity_poly.pdbx_seq_one_letter_code
_entity_poly.pdbx_strand_id
1 'polypeptide(L)'
;MRTLLLILACFIASVSAAEEKQLLWGDTHLHTTYSSDAYTNGNLTADPNTAYRYARGLPVLHPYHQAKVKIETPLDFLVVTDHAEMLGVVRTMHRDGVDYTGLGLMDSLKAWVVGTALNYAIDSGDARSLFIAALPEPMNATEAAAGNGLSETASMVPEMMSTQIDIWQNITNMAEQHNEPGVFSALIGWEWSSLPGGSNLHRIVITDGDAKSA
;
A
#
# COMPACT_ATOMS: atom_id res chain seq x y z
N MET A 1 -23.37 -57.83 55.89
CA MET A 1 -23.25 -56.39 55.69
C MET A 1 -22.54 -56.13 54.31
N ARG A 2 -23.34 -55.79 53.34
CA ARG A 2 -22.79 -55.48 51.96
C ARG A 2 -22.70 -53.99 51.81
N THR A 3 -21.48 -53.50 51.72
CA THR A 3 -21.20 -52.09 51.52
C THR A 3 -21.36 -51.76 50.04
N LEU A 4 -22.38 -50.96 49.70
CA LEU A 4 -22.64 -50.47 48.35
C LEU A 4 -21.80 -49.31 48.09
N LEU A 5 -20.76 -49.45 47.21
CA LEU A 5 -19.93 -48.33 46.73
C LEU A 5 -20.70 -47.62 45.62
N LEU A 6 -21.21 -46.42 45.91
CA LEU A 6 -21.75 -45.50 44.91
C LEU A 6 -20.59 -44.79 44.22
N ILE A 7 -20.30 -45.18 43.00
CA ILE A 7 -19.36 -44.41 42.11
C ILE A 7 -20.19 -43.30 41.48
N LEU A 8 -20.03 -42.09 42.01
CA LEU A 8 -20.57 -40.87 41.41
C LEU A 8 -19.68 -40.51 40.23
N ALA A 9 -20.07 -40.91 39.04
CA ALA A 9 -19.40 -40.47 37.80
C ALA A 9 -19.77 -38.98 37.54
N CYS A 10 -18.88 -38.07 37.89
CA CYS A 10 -18.98 -36.68 37.43
C CYS A 10 -18.75 -36.61 35.94
N PHE A 11 -19.82 -36.57 35.18
CA PHE A 11 -19.78 -36.14 33.77
C PHE A 11 -19.45 -34.66 33.77
N ILE A 12 -18.16 -34.30 33.61
CA ILE A 12 -17.74 -32.97 33.23
C ILE A 12 -18.17 -32.82 31.78
N ALA A 13 -19.35 -32.28 31.55
CA ALA A 13 -19.73 -31.80 30.24
C ALA A 13 -18.81 -30.64 29.93
N SER A 14 -17.81 -30.89 29.10
CA SER A 14 -17.02 -29.80 28.47
C SER A 14 -17.99 -29.03 27.59
N VAL A 15 -18.60 -27.99 28.13
CA VAL A 15 -19.28 -27.00 27.33
C VAL A 15 -18.16 -26.35 26.50
N SER A 16 -18.00 -26.81 25.28
CA SER A 16 -17.26 -26.06 24.27
C SER A 16 -18.03 -24.75 24.11
N ALA A 17 -17.58 -23.71 24.81
CA ALA A 17 -18.05 -22.37 24.53
C ALA A 17 -17.73 -22.13 23.05
N ALA A 18 -18.75 -22.06 22.22
CA ALA A 18 -18.55 -21.58 20.85
C ALA A 18 -17.86 -20.22 20.96
N GLU A 19 -16.67 -20.11 20.38
CA GLU A 19 -15.93 -18.86 20.36
C GLU A 19 -16.85 -17.81 19.76
N GLU A 20 -17.20 -16.80 20.55
CA GLU A 20 -18.12 -15.75 20.11
C GLU A 20 -17.42 -14.97 18.98
N LYS A 21 -17.95 -15.06 17.77
CA LYS A 21 -17.39 -14.37 16.62
C LYS A 21 -17.53 -12.88 16.83
N GLN A 22 -16.42 -12.17 16.89
CA GLN A 22 -16.38 -10.72 16.95
C GLN A 22 -16.43 -10.16 15.52
N LEU A 23 -17.26 -9.15 15.28
CA LEU A 23 -17.26 -8.39 14.05
C LEU A 23 -16.15 -7.33 14.13
N LEU A 24 -15.22 -7.36 13.17
CA LEU A 24 -14.14 -6.39 13.06
C LEU A 24 -14.37 -5.49 11.85
N TRP A 25 -14.06 -4.22 12.01
CA TRP A 25 -14.17 -3.20 10.98
C TRP A 25 -12.79 -2.65 10.63
N GLY A 26 -12.45 -2.65 9.35
CA GLY A 26 -11.15 -2.15 8.88
C GLY A 26 -11.12 -1.92 7.40
N ASP A 27 -9.95 -1.57 6.90
CA ASP A 27 -9.71 -1.32 5.48
C ASP A 27 -8.53 -2.17 5.00
N THR A 28 -8.70 -2.82 3.87
CA THR A 28 -7.69 -3.65 3.21
C THR A 28 -7.18 -3.05 1.90
N HIS A 29 -7.61 -1.85 1.54
CA HIS A 29 -7.22 -1.22 0.28
C HIS A 29 -7.04 0.29 0.45
N LEU A 30 -5.88 0.69 0.93
CA LEU A 30 -5.55 2.09 1.20
C LEU A 30 -4.19 2.45 0.60
N HIS A 31 -4.15 3.57 -0.13
CA HIS A 31 -2.94 4.10 -0.75
C HIS A 31 -2.43 5.34 -0.01
N THR A 32 -1.11 5.46 0.12
CA THR A 32 -0.42 6.55 0.77
C THR A 32 0.41 7.38 -0.22
N THR A 33 1.26 8.27 0.29
CA THR A 33 2.20 9.03 -0.55
C THR A 33 3.22 8.15 -1.29
N TYR A 34 3.33 6.88 -0.97
CA TYR A 34 4.24 5.95 -1.63
C TYR A 34 3.63 5.28 -2.86
N SER A 35 2.31 5.35 -3.02
CA SER A 35 1.64 4.92 -4.24
C SER A 35 1.68 6.02 -5.30
N SER A 36 2.08 5.67 -6.53
CA SER A 36 2.25 6.62 -7.62
C SER A 36 0.95 7.35 -7.97
N ASP A 37 -0.17 6.63 -7.95
CA ASP A 37 -1.50 7.18 -8.22
C ASP A 37 -1.97 8.15 -7.14
N ALA A 38 -1.85 7.79 -5.86
CA ALA A 38 -2.22 8.67 -4.76
C ALA A 38 -1.37 9.95 -4.77
N TYR A 39 -0.05 9.82 -5.03
CA TYR A 39 0.85 10.96 -5.08
C TYR A 39 0.54 11.91 -6.23
N THR A 40 0.35 11.38 -7.44
CA THR A 40 -0.02 12.18 -8.62
C THR A 40 -1.44 12.75 -8.55
N ASN A 41 -2.31 12.16 -7.74
CA ASN A 41 -3.61 12.73 -7.40
C ASN A 41 -3.56 13.75 -6.25
N GLY A 42 -2.37 14.15 -5.79
CA GLY A 42 -2.16 15.25 -4.84
C GLY A 42 -2.05 14.84 -3.37
N ASN A 43 -2.01 13.56 -3.04
CA ASN A 43 -1.66 13.13 -1.69
C ASN A 43 -0.15 13.26 -1.47
N LEU A 44 0.31 14.46 -1.17
CA LEU A 44 1.74 14.74 -1.01
C LEU A 44 2.26 14.50 0.42
N THR A 45 1.37 14.30 1.40
CA THR A 45 1.75 14.34 2.83
C THR A 45 1.24 13.17 3.68
N ALA A 46 0.15 12.49 3.29
CA ALA A 46 -0.37 11.39 4.09
C ALA A 46 0.38 10.09 3.78
N ASP A 47 1.42 9.84 4.55
CA ASP A 47 2.26 8.65 4.54
C ASP A 47 1.63 7.47 5.32
N PRO A 48 2.25 6.28 5.35
CA PRO A 48 1.73 5.14 6.10
C PRO A 48 1.52 5.42 7.59
N ASN A 49 2.41 6.19 8.24
CA ASN A 49 2.21 6.58 9.64
C ASN A 49 0.95 7.42 9.82
N THR A 50 0.70 8.35 8.91
CA THR A 50 -0.52 9.17 8.90
C THR A 50 -1.77 8.29 8.74
N ALA A 51 -1.72 7.31 7.84
CA ALA A 51 -2.81 6.36 7.60
C ALA A 51 -3.14 5.53 8.85
N TYR A 52 -2.14 4.90 9.47
CA TYR A 52 -2.34 4.12 10.70
C TYR A 52 -2.82 4.98 11.86
N ARG A 53 -2.29 6.18 12.03
CA ARG A 53 -2.76 7.12 13.05
C ARG A 53 -4.23 7.47 12.87
N TYR A 54 -4.64 7.76 11.64
CA TYR A 54 -6.03 8.07 11.32
C TYR A 54 -6.95 6.89 11.61
N ALA A 55 -6.59 5.69 11.14
CA ALA A 55 -7.34 4.45 11.39
C ALA A 55 -7.52 4.18 12.89
N ARG A 56 -6.51 4.48 13.70
CA ARG A 56 -6.56 4.37 15.18
C ARG A 56 -7.31 5.51 15.87
N GLY A 57 -7.98 6.40 15.13
CA GLY A 57 -8.71 7.54 15.70
C GLY A 57 -7.82 8.65 16.23
N LEU A 58 -6.53 8.65 15.91
CA LEU A 58 -5.63 9.73 16.26
C LEU A 58 -5.75 10.90 15.28
N PRO A 59 -5.59 12.14 15.73
CA PRO A 59 -5.69 13.29 14.85
C PRO A 59 -4.51 13.35 13.88
N VAL A 60 -4.82 13.65 12.62
CA VAL A 60 -3.86 13.86 11.51
C VAL A 60 -4.20 15.14 10.75
N LEU A 61 -3.27 15.59 9.90
CA LEU A 61 -3.55 16.66 8.94
C LEU A 61 -4.10 16.04 7.64
N HIS A 62 -5.21 16.55 7.18
CA HIS A 62 -5.79 16.16 5.90
C HIS A 62 -4.86 16.62 4.75
N PRO A 63 -4.49 15.74 3.80
CA PRO A 63 -3.46 16.06 2.80
C PRO A 63 -3.81 17.27 1.91
N TYR A 64 -5.07 17.50 1.62
CA TYR A 64 -5.52 18.59 0.76
C TYR A 64 -5.90 19.85 1.53
N HIS A 65 -6.76 19.70 2.54
CA HIS A 65 -7.34 20.85 3.24
C HIS A 65 -6.47 21.36 4.39
N GLN A 66 -5.40 20.63 4.75
CA GLN A 66 -4.51 20.92 5.87
C GLN A 66 -5.25 21.12 7.21
N ALA A 67 -6.51 20.71 7.25
CA ALA A 67 -7.30 20.70 8.46
C ALA A 67 -6.94 19.50 9.34
N LYS A 68 -7.01 19.66 10.66
CA LYS A 68 -6.86 18.56 11.60
C LYS A 68 -8.14 17.73 11.60
N VAL A 69 -8.02 16.47 11.25
CA VAL A 69 -9.14 15.52 11.15
C VAL A 69 -8.86 14.26 11.97
N LYS A 70 -9.90 13.58 12.38
CA LYS A 70 -9.87 12.24 12.98
C LYS A 70 -11.18 11.52 12.70
N ILE A 71 -11.18 10.21 12.68
CA ILE A 71 -12.42 9.42 12.75
C ILE A 71 -12.90 9.32 14.19
N GLU A 72 -14.22 9.26 14.40
CA GLU A 72 -14.81 9.15 15.73
C GLU A 72 -14.67 7.74 16.31
N THR A 73 -14.91 6.73 15.48
CA THR A 73 -14.76 5.33 15.83
C THR A 73 -13.51 4.78 15.16
N PRO A 74 -12.48 4.41 15.93
CA PRO A 74 -11.30 3.76 15.38
C PRO A 74 -11.64 2.47 14.64
N LEU A 75 -10.83 2.13 13.64
CA LEU A 75 -10.89 0.83 12.98
C LEU A 75 -10.22 -0.23 13.86
N ASP A 76 -10.58 -1.50 13.65
CA ASP A 76 -9.94 -2.64 14.31
C ASP A 76 -8.67 -3.08 13.55
N PHE A 77 -8.61 -2.82 12.25
CA PHE A 77 -7.43 -3.14 11.43
C PHE A 77 -7.28 -2.21 10.23
N LEU A 78 -6.04 -2.15 9.72
CA LEU A 78 -5.71 -1.47 8.45
C LEU A 78 -4.58 -2.22 7.75
N VAL A 79 -4.67 -2.29 6.42
CA VAL A 79 -3.55 -2.64 5.55
C VAL A 79 -3.24 -1.44 4.66
N VAL A 80 -2.01 -0.95 4.70
CA VAL A 80 -1.51 -0.02 3.68
C VAL A 80 -1.09 -0.84 2.49
N THR A 81 -1.70 -0.59 1.34
CA THR A 81 -1.54 -1.38 0.11
C THR A 81 -1.16 -0.50 -1.07
N ASP A 82 -0.11 0.28 -0.88
CA ASP A 82 0.45 1.07 -1.98
C ASP A 82 0.78 0.16 -3.18
N HIS A 83 0.66 0.68 -4.39
CA HIS A 83 1.05 -0.03 -5.61
C HIS A 83 2.51 -0.50 -5.53
N ALA A 84 2.73 -1.80 -5.77
CA ALA A 84 4.08 -2.36 -5.80
C ALA A 84 4.89 -1.81 -6.99
N GLU A 85 4.21 -1.53 -8.09
CA GLU A 85 4.82 -0.96 -9.28
C GLU A 85 5.29 0.47 -9.00
N MET A 86 6.60 0.69 -9.12
CA MET A 86 7.24 1.99 -8.87
C MET A 86 6.99 2.53 -7.45
N LEU A 87 6.95 1.64 -6.46
CA LEU A 87 6.69 1.97 -5.06
C LEU A 87 7.61 3.10 -4.56
N GLY A 88 7.01 4.25 -4.23
CA GLY A 88 7.69 5.43 -3.75
C GLY A 88 8.55 6.19 -4.78
N VAL A 89 8.74 5.67 -6.00
CA VAL A 89 9.62 6.27 -7.01
C VAL A 89 9.17 7.67 -7.38
N VAL A 90 7.90 7.87 -7.71
CA VAL A 90 7.33 9.18 -8.09
C VAL A 90 7.55 10.22 -6.99
N ARG A 91 7.28 9.85 -5.75
CA ARG A 91 7.50 10.72 -4.60
C ARG A 91 8.98 11.08 -4.42
N THR A 92 9.86 10.08 -4.52
CA THR A 92 11.30 10.30 -4.38
C THR A 92 11.86 11.20 -5.49
N MET A 93 11.46 10.95 -6.74
CA MET A 93 11.85 11.81 -7.86
C MET A 93 11.42 13.24 -7.65
N HIS A 94 10.22 13.47 -7.13
CA HIS A 94 9.71 14.82 -6.88
C HIS A 94 10.43 15.52 -5.71
N ARG A 95 10.67 14.82 -4.59
CA ARG A 95 11.19 15.44 -3.36
C ARG A 95 12.71 15.49 -3.30
N ASP A 96 13.36 14.43 -3.75
CA ASP A 96 14.80 14.21 -3.56
C ASP A 96 15.56 14.26 -4.88
N GLY A 97 14.83 14.23 -6.00
CA GLY A 97 15.38 14.23 -7.35
C GLY A 97 15.56 12.80 -7.92
N VAL A 98 16.00 12.76 -9.18
CA VAL A 98 16.29 11.52 -9.88
C VAL A 98 17.65 10.98 -9.45
N ASP A 99 17.72 9.69 -9.12
CA ASP A 99 19.00 9.01 -8.96
C ASP A 99 19.54 8.61 -10.35
N TYR A 100 20.67 9.20 -10.73
CA TYR A 100 21.34 8.93 -12.01
C TYR A 100 22.42 7.84 -11.90
N THR A 101 22.59 7.23 -10.73
CA THR A 101 23.63 6.23 -10.49
C THR A 101 23.46 5.03 -11.41
N GLY A 102 24.49 4.73 -12.18
CA GLY A 102 24.50 3.59 -13.12
C GLY A 102 23.79 3.84 -14.45
N LEU A 103 23.17 5.00 -14.65
CA LEU A 103 22.55 5.35 -15.93
C LEU A 103 23.56 5.81 -16.96
N GLY A 104 23.39 5.41 -18.22
CA GLY A 104 24.10 5.96 -19.35
C GLY A 104 23.67 7.41 -19.66
N LEU A 105 24.44 8.12 -20.49
CA LEU A 105 24.18 9.51 -20.84
C LEU A 105 22.76 9.74 -21.39
N MET A 106 22.31 8.87 -22.29
CA MET A 106 20.96 8.99 -22.90
C MET A 106 19.86 8.72 -21.91
N ASP A 107 20.05 7.72 -21.04
CA ASP A 107 19.05 7.37 -20.02
C ASP A 107 19.00 8.43 -18.91
N SER A 108 20.14 9.01 -18.56
CA SER A 108 20.21 10.18 -17.66
C SER A 108 19.46 11.39 -18.25
N LEU A 109 19.60 11.65 -19.55
CA LEU A 109 18.88 12.72 -20.22
C LEU A 109 17.36 12.46 -20.22
N LYS A 110 16.93 11.24 -20.54
CA LYS A 110 15.52 10.84 -20.47
C LYS A 110 14.96 11.00 -19.06
N ALA A 111 15.66 10.47 -18.06
CA ALA A 111 15.28 10.56 -16.66
C ALA A 111 15.19 12.03 -16.17
N TRP A 112 16.09 12.89 -16.63
CA TRP A 112 16.04 14.33 -16.34
C TRP A 112 14.79 14.99 -16.97
N VAL A 113 14.48 14.70 -18.24
CA VAL A 113 13.30 15.24 -18.93
C VAL A 113 12.03 14.79 -18.20
N VAL A 114 11.91 13.48 -17.93
CA VAL A 114 10.73 12.92 -17.25
C VAL A 114 10.60 13.49 -15.85
N GLY A 115 11.69 13.53 -15.06
CA GLY A 115 11.68 14.09 -13.71
C GLY A 115 11.28 15.57 -13.70
N THR A 116 11.78 16.37 -14.66
CA THR A 116 11.42 17.77 -14.79
C THR A 116 9.93 17.95 -15.13
N ALA A 117 9.41 17.16 -16.09
CA ALA A 117 8.01 17.20 -16.48
C ALA A 117 7.10 16.76 -15.33
N LEU A 118 7.49 15.70 -14.61
CA LEU A 118 6.76 15.18 -13.45
C LEU A 118 6.69 16.23 -12.32
N ASN A 119 7.82 16.84 -11.99
CA ASN A 119 7.88 17.87 -10.95
C ASN A 119 6.99 19.06 -11.30
N TYR A 120 7.10 19.54 -12.55
CA TYR A 120 6.23 20.62 -13.01
C TYR A 120 4.74 20.26 -12.92
N ALA A 121 4.38 19.05 -13.34
CA ALA A 121 3.00 18.58 -13.31
C ALA A 121 2.46 18.43 -11.88
N ILE A 122 3.28 17.93 -10.94
CA ILE A 122 2.90 17.83 -9.53
C ILE A 122 2.72 19.23 -8.92
N ASP A 123 3.68 20.13 -9.14
CA ASP A 123 3.65 21.49 -8.59
C ASP A 123 2.50 22.33 -9.16
N SER A 124 2.10 22.08 -10.41
CA SER A 124 0.96 22.75 -11.05
C SER A 124 -0.40 22.11 -10.74
N GLY A 125 -0.42 20.92 -10.13
CA GLY A 125 -1.65 20.15 -9.86
C GLY A 125 -2.15 19.35 -11.07
N ASP A 126 -1.36 19.22 -12.13
CA ASP A 126 -1.72 18.53 -13.38
C ASP A 126 -1.16 17.10 -13.47
N ALA A 127 -0.52 16.60 -12.40
CA ALA A 127 0.16 15.30 -12.40
C ALA A 127 -0.75 14.12 -12.74
N ARG A 128 -2.04 14.21 -12.39
CA ARG A 128 -3.04 13.21 -12.79
C ARG A 128 -3.13 13.05 -14.33
N SER A 129 -3.10 14.16 -15.06
CA SER A 129 -3.17 14.14 -16.52
C SER A 129 -1.93 13.47 -17.11
N LEU A 130 -0.75 13.74 -16.55
CA LEU A 130 0.49 13.08 -16.94
C LEU A 130 0.46 11.58 -16.63
N PHE A 131 -0.03 11.21 -15.45
CA PHE A 131 -0.19 9.81 -15.06
C PHE A 131 -1.12 9.05 -16.00
N ILE A 132 -2.28 9.63 -16.34
CA ILE A 132 -3.22 9.02 -17.30
C ILE A 132 -2.59 8.87 -18.68
N ALA A 133 -1.84 9.87 -19.14
CA ALA A 133 -1.12 9.80 -20.42
C ALA A 133 0.01 8.75 -20.44
N ALA A 134 0.51 8.33 -19.28
CA ALA A 134 1.50 7.28 -19.14
C ALA A 134 0.91 5.87 -19.06
N LEU A 135 -0.41 5.74 -18.92
CA LEU A 135 -1.06 4.43 -18.94
C LEU A 135 -1.02 3.84 -20.34
N PRO A 136 -0.90 2.51 -20.47
CA PRO A 136 -0.94 1.86 -21.78
C PRO A 136 -2.32 2.02 -22.44
N GLU A 137 -2.31 2.17 -23.76
CA GLU A 137 -3.55 2.16 -24.53
C GLU A 137 -4.25 0.80 -24.41
N PRO A 138 -5.58 0.79 -24.36
CA PRO A 138 -6.35 -0.47 -24.36
C PRO A 138 -6.03 -1.32 -25.58
N MET A 139 -5.64 -2.57 -25.34
CA MET A 139 -5.30 -3.54 -26.39
C MET A 139 -6.33 -4.67 -26.40
N ASN A 140 -6.45 -5.35 -27.54
CA ASN A 140 -7.21 -6.60 -27.55
C ASN A 140 -6.41 -7.73 -26.85
N ALA A 141 -7.09 -8.81 -26.47
CA ALA A 141 -6.49 -9.91 -25.71
C ALA A 141 -5.27 -10.56 -26.38
N THR A 142 -5.19 -10.54 -27.70
CA THR A 142 -4.09 -11.12 -28.48
C THR A 142 -2.86 -10.21 -28.42
N GLU A 143 -3.04 -8.92 -28.58
CA GLU A 143 -1.99 -7.92 -28.45
C GLU A 143 -1.45 -7.86 -27.01
N ALA A 144 -2.33 -7.96 -26.03
CA ALA A 144 -1.98 -8.01 -24.62
C ALA A 144 -1.14 -9.23 -24.25
N ALA A 145 -1.43 -10.38 -24.83
CA ALA A 145 -0.65 -11.59 -24.61
C ALA A 145 0.74 -11.54 -25.26
N ALA A 146 0.94 -10.67 -26.26
CA ALA A 146 2.20 -10.51 -26.98
C ALA A 146 3.09 -9.36 -26.48
N GLY A 147 2.58 -8.46 -25.63
CA GLY A 147 3.25 -7.20 -25.24
C GLY A 147 3.37 -6.98 -23.74
N ASN A 148 4.36 -6.19 -23.39
CA ASN A 148 4.60 -5.75 -22.00
C ASN A 148 3.71 -4.54 -21.69
N GLY A 149 2.55 -4.55 -21.45
CA GLY A 149 1.54 -3.53 -21.15
C GLY A 149 1.96 -2.14 -20.61
N LEU A 150 3.25 -1.83 -20.55
CA LEU A 150 3.75 -0.50 -20.16
C LEU A 150 3.81 0.42 -21.39
N SER A 151 3.35 1.66 -21.22
CA SER A 151 3.55 2.69 -22.24
C SER A 151 5.02 3.03 -22.41
N GLU A 152 5.39 3.56 -23.57
CA GLU A 152 6.75 4.06 -23.81
C GLU A 152 7.15 5.13 -22.76
N THR A 153 6.20 5.97 -22.35
CA THR A 153 6.42 7.01 -21.31
C THR A 153 6.73 6.39 -19.94
N ALA A 154 5.99 5.34 -19.55
CA ALA A 154 6.25 4.66 -18.29
C ALA A 154 7.63 3.98 -18.28
N SER A 155 8.08 3.45 -19.42
CA SER A 155 9.41 2.83 -19.54
C SER A 155 10.58 3.83 -19.46
N MET A 156 10.30 5.13 -19.54
CA MET A 156 11.31 6.18 -19.37
C MET A 156 11.62 6.51 -17.90
N VAL A 157 10.77 6.10 -16.98
CA VAL A 157 10.99 6.32 -15.54
C VAL A 157 12.00 5.28 -15.03
N PRO A 158 13.07 5.71 -14.35
CA PRO A 158 14.05 4.78 -13.79
C PRO A 158 13.38 3.89 -12.73
N GLU A 159 13.74 2.62 -12.70
CA GLU A 159 13.18 1.67 -11.72
C GLU A 159 13.50 2.02 -10.27
N MET A 160 14.68 2.62 -10.02
CA MET A 160 15.14 3.02 -8.67
C MET A 160 14.92 1.89 -7.64
N MET A 161 15.40 0.69 -7.94
CA MET A 161 15.14 -0.52 -7.15
C MET A 161 15.56 -0.37 -5.67
N SER A 162 16.67 0.29 -5.39
CA SER A 162 17.11 0.57 -4.02
C SER A 162 16.08 1.39 -3.26
N THR A 163 15.53 2.42 -3.90
CA THR A 163 14.47 3.25 -3.32
C THR A 163 13.22 2.42 -3.01
N GLN A 164 12.81 1.56 -3.92
CA GLN A 164 11.63 0.71 -3.69
C GLN A 164 11.84 -0.24 -2.51
N ILE A 165 13.04 -0.82 -2.38
CA ILE A 165 13.39 -1.67 -1.23
C ILE A 165 13.36 -0.88 0.08
N ASP A 166 13.96 0.31 0.12
CA ASP A 166 13.99 1.15 1.32
C ASP A 166 12.56 1.59 1.72
N ILE A 167 11.73 1.93 0.75
CA ILE A 167 10.34 2.29 0.98
C ILE A 167 9.54 1.09 1.49
N TRP A 168 9.73 -0.10 0.92
CA TRP A 168 9.08 -1.31 1.40
C TRP A 168 9.44 -1.60 2.86
N GLN A 169 10.72 -1.53 3.21
CA GLN A 169 11.17 -1.68 4.60
C GLN A 169 10.55 -0.62 5.52
N ASN A 170 10.38 0.60 5.04
CA ASN A 170 9.73 1.65 5.80
C ASN A 170 8.25 1.34 6.05
N ILE A 171 7.49 0.91 5.03
CA ILE A 171 6.08 0.52 5.16
C ILE A 171 5.92 -0.62 6.16
N THR A 172 6.70 -1.68 6.02
CA THR A 172 6.61 -2.86 6.89
C THR A 172 6.96 -2.53 8.35
N ASN A 173 8.01 -1.73 8.56
CA ASN A 173 8.38 -1.25 9.89
C ASN A 173 7.30 -0.35 10.51
N MET A 174 6.62 0.47 9.72
CA MET A 174 5.51 1.29 10.22
C MET A 174 4.30 0.43 10.59
N ALA A 175 3.99 -0.60 9.82
CA ALA A 175 2.96 -1.56 10.19
C ALA A 175 3.26 -2.18 11.56
N GLU A 176 4.48 -2.68 11.78
CA GLU A 176 4.90 -3.24 13.07
C GLU A 176 4.78 -2.24 14.23
N GLN A 177 5.17 -0.98 14.03
CA GLN A 177 5.08 0.05 15.07
C GLN A 177 3.64 0.36 15.47
N HIS A 178 2.70 0.18 14.56
CA HIS A 178 1.28 0.44 14.83
C HIS A 178 0.48 -0.81 15.21
N ASN A 179 1.05 -2.00 15.00
CA ASN A 179 0.39 -3.26 15.34
C ASN A 179 0.37 -3.44 16.87
N GLU A 180 -0.82 -3.49 17.43
CA GLU A 180 -1.06 -3.65 18.87
C GLU A 180 -2.08 -4.79 19.06
N PRO A 181 -1.61 -6.05 19.23
CA PRO A 181 -2.45 -7.22 19.31
C PRO A 181 -3.59 -7.09 20.33
N GLY A 182 -4.81 -7.37 19.88
CA GLY A 182 -6.02 -7.23 20.70
C GLY A 182 -6.62 -5.81 20.76
N VAL A 183 -5.95 -4.81 20.17
CA VAL A 183 -6.41 -3.42 20.13
C VAL A 183 -6.55 -2.94 18.67
N PHE A 184 -5.50 -3.12 17.87
CA PHE A 184 -5.47 -2.73 16.47
C PHE A 184 -4.50 -3.60 15.70
N SER A 185 -4.95 -4.16 14.57
CA SER A 185 -4.11 -4.97 13.69
C SER A 185 -3.63 -4.14 12.50
N ALA A 186 -2.32 -3.84 12.47
CA ALA A 186 -1.67 -3.29 11.30
C ALA A 186 -1.06 -4.44 10.49
N LEU A 187 -1.72 -4.81 9.39
CA LEU A 187 -1.28 -5.90 8.53
C LEU A 187 -0.32 -5.38 7.45
N ILE A 188 0.57 -6.25 7.00
CA ILE A 188 1.52 -5.94 5.91
C ILE A 188 0.92 -6.41 4.60
N GLY A 189 0.92 -5.54 3.61
CA GLY A 189 0.40 -5.86 2.29
C GLY A 189 0.82 -4.85 1.23
N TRP A 190 0.47 -5.15 0.00
CA TRP A 190 0.67 -4.28 -1.16
C TRP A 190 -0.40 -4.52 -2.20
N GLU A 191 -0.56 -3.60 -3.13
CA GLU A 191 -1.35 -3.83 -4.32
C GLU A 191 -0.45 -4.22 -5.50
N TRP A 192 -0.79 -5.34 -6.11
CA TRP A 192 -0.22 -5.75 -7.37
C TRP A 192 -1.20 -5.48 -8.52
N SER A 193 -0.74 -4.75 -9.53
CA SER A 193 -1.54 -4.41 -10.70
C SER A 193 -1.03 -5.12 -11.92
N SER A 194 -1.82 -6.00 -12.46
CA SER A 194 -1.59 -6.59 -13.77
C SER A 194 -2.28 -5.73 -14.83
N LEU A 195 -1.60 -5.47 -15.93
CA LEU A 195 -2.09 -4.61 -17.02
C LEU A 195 -2.28 -5.38 -18.35
N PRO A 196 -2.96 -6.54 -18.37
CA PRO A 196 -3.14 -7.28 -19.60
C PRO A 196 -4.01 -6.47 -20.57
N GLY A 197 -3.45 -6.08 -21.71
CA GLY A 197 -4.16 -5.32 -22.72
C GLY A 197 -4.63 -3.94 -22.32
N GLY A 198 -3.91 -3.28 -21.42
CA GLY A 198 -4.26 -1.97 -20.89
C GLY A 198 -5.40 -2.00 -19.87
N SER A 199 -5.91 -3.18 -19.50
CA SER A 199 -6.93 -3.33 -18.46
C SER A 199 -6.27 -3.51 -17.11
N ASN A 200 -6.52 -2.60 -16.19
CA ASN A 200 -6.05 -2.71 -14.81
C ASN A 200 -6.77 -3.85 -14.09
N LEU A 201 -5.99 -4.78 -13.57
CA LEU A 201 -6.46 -5.84 -12.71
C LEU A 201 -5.73 -5.75 -11.38
N HIS A 202 -6.34 -5.02 -10.46
CA HIS A 202 -5.78 -4.76 -9.12
C HIS A 202 -6.02 -5.96 -8.19
N ARG A 203 -5.00 -6.34 -7.44
CA ARG A 203 -5.07 -7.38 -6.41
C ARG A 203 -4.35 -6.93 -5.17
N ILE A 204 -5.06 -6.99 -4.06
CA ILE A 204 -4.45 -6.81 -2.75
C ILE A 204 -3.82 -8.12 -2.32
N VAL A 205 -2.55 -8.04 -1.94
CA VAL A 205 -1.80 -9.14 -1.35
C VAL A 205 -1.50 -8.77 0.10
N ILE A 206 -1.86 -9.65 1.02
CA ILE A 206 -1.63 -9.49 2.46
C ILE A 206 -0.81 -10.68 2.93
N THR A 207 0.22 -10.42 3.73
CA THR A 207 1.03 -11.46 4.36
C THR A 207 0.73 -11.55 5.86
N ASP A 208 0.85 -12.74 6.41
CA ASP A 208 0.83 -13.00 7.85
C ASP A 208 2.23 -12.90 8.49
N GLY A 209 3.24 -12.57 7.67
CA GLY A 209 4.62 -12.36 8.11
C GLY A 209 4.81 -11.04 8.86
N ASP A 210 5.95 -10.94 9.54
CA ASP A 210 6.43 -9.71 10.14
C ASP A 210 7.32 -8.91 9.16
N ALA A 211 7.76 -7.71 9.55
CA ALA A 211 8.62 -6.85 8.73
C ALA A 211 9.97 -7.46 8.36
N LYS A 212 10.39 -8.55 9.00
CA LYS A 212 11.65 -9.24 8.68
C LYS A 212 11.46 -10.33 7.65
N SER A 213 10.26 -10.88 7.57
CA SER A 213 9.90 -11.98 6.66
C SER A 213 9.17 -11.50 5.40
N ALA A 214 8.71 -10.25 5.39
CA ALA A 214 8.10 -9.58 4.25
C ALA A 214 9.14 -8.85 3.42
#